data_d28353d8905993d74ee1ebd026bf27a6
#
_entry.id   d28353d8905993d74ee1ebd026bf27a6
#
_cell.length_a   1.000
_cell.length_b   1.000
_cell.length_c   1.000
_cell.angle_alpha   90.00
_cell.angle_beta   90.00
_cell.angle_gamma   90.00
#
_symmetry.space_group_name_H-M   'P 1'
#
loop_
_entity.id
_entity.type
_entity.pdbx_description
1 polymer ?
#
loop_
_entity_poly.entity_id
_entity_poly.type
_entity_poly.pdbx_seq_one_letter_code
_entity_poly.pdbx_strand_id
1 'polypeptide(L)'
;MVVNTASECGLTPQYEHLQKLYDTYKDKNFVIVGFPANNFGGQEPGSDEQIASFCKENYGVTFPMMSKISVKGGDMHEVYHFLTEKQKNGLQDSEVAWNFQKYLLDEQGELVMVVPPKTLPTDPSIVDWIETN
;
A
#
# COMPACT_ATOMS: atom_id res chain seq x y z
N MET A 1 -1.83 -2.39 -6.87
CA MET A 1 -1.14 -2.56 -5.57
C MET A 1 -1.85 -1.73 -4.54
N VAL A 2 -2.15 -2.34 -3.40
CA VAL A 2 -2.68 -1.63 -2.22
C VAL A 2 -1.59 -1.61 -1.16
N VAL A 3 -1.34 -0.46 -0.55
CA VAL A 3 -0.28 -0.30 0.44
C VAL A 3 -0.74 0.61 1.58
N ASN A 4 -0.44 0.22 2.81
CA ASN A 4 -0.68 1.05 3.98
C ASN A 4 0.55 1.92 4.24
N THR A 5 0.34 3.20 4.48
CA THR A 5 1.43 4.18 4.50
C THR A 5 1.51 4.96 5.81
N ALA A 6 2.67 5.54 6.06
CA ALA A 6 2.89 6.42 7.20
C ALA A 6 3.95 7.46 6.86
N SER A 7 3.85 8.65 7.50
CA SER A 7 4.72 9.79 7.22
C SER A 7 5.94 9.85 8.14
N GLU A 8 5.94 9.11 9.26
CA GLU A 8 6.98 9.19 10.29
C GLU A 8 7.67 7.86 10.58
N CYS A 9 7.68 6.97 9.59
CA CYS A 9 8.27 5.63 9.70
C CYS A 9 9.69 5.61 9.09
N GLY A 10 10.54 4.72 9.58
CA GLY A 10 11.83 4.46 8.94
C GLY A 10 11.70 3.98 7.49
N LEU A 11 10.55 3.40 7.13
CA LEU A 11 10.26 2.93 5.77
C LEU A 11 9.59 4.00 4.89
N THR A 12 9.30 5.18 5.42
CA THR A 12 8.64 6.26 4.67
C THR A 12 9.37 6.61 3.35
N PRO A 13 10.71 6.53 3.26
CA PRO A 13 11.38 6.71 1.96
C PRO A 13 10.93 5.76 0.85
N GLN A 14 10.22 4.69 1.16
CA GLN A 14 9.63 3.83 0.13
C GLN A 14 8.61 4.57 -0.76
N TYR A 15 8.10 5.72 -0.35
CA TYR A 15 7.29 6.56 -1.22
C TYR A 15 7.99 6.89 -2.53
N GLU A 16 9.30 7.09 -2.48
CA GLU A 16 10.10 7.35 -3.68
C GLU A 16 10.05 6.18 -4.66
N HIS A 17 10.18 4.96 -4.13
CA HIS A 17 10.12 3.74 -4.94
C HIS A 17 8.70 3.45 -5.44
N LEU A 18 7.68 3.74 -4.62
CA LEU A 18 6.29 3.61 -5.04
C LEU A 18 5.99 4.54 -6.21
N GLN A 19 6.41 5.81 -6.10
CA GLN A 19 6.16 6.78 -7.15
C GLN A 19 6.89 6.41 -8.43
N LYS A 20 8.13 5.94 -8.33
CA LYS A 20 8.90 5.49 -9.49
C LYS A 20 8.20 4.31 -10.19
N LEU A 21 7.71 3.35 -9.42
CA LEU A 21 6.99 2.21 -9.97
C LEU A 21 5.71 2.67 -10.66
N TYR A 22 4.97 3.55 -10.03
CA TYR A 22 3.74 4.10 -10.60
C TYR A 22 4.02 4.86 -11.91
N ASP A 23 5.01 5.74 -11.93
CA ASP A 23 5.37 6.49 -13.13
C ASP A 23 5.76 5.57 -14.30
N THR A 24 6.42 4.47 -13.99
CA THR A 24 6.87 3.52 -15.00
C THR A 24 5.72 2.71 -15.61
N TYR A 25 4.72 2.33 -14.80
CA TYR A 25 3.71 1.35 -15.22
C TYR A 25 2.27 1.85 -15.24
N LYS A 26 2.00 3.10 -14.87
CA LYS A 26 0.62 3.63 -14.81
C LYS A 26 -0.13 3.55 -16.15
N ASP A 27 0.59 3.60 -17.26
CA ASP A 27 0.00 3.51 -18.60
C ASP A 27 -0.18 2.05 -19.07
N LYS A 28 0.11 1.08 -18.21
CA LYS A 28 0.02 -0.36 -18.48
C LYS A 28 -1.00 -1.05 -17.58
N ASN A 29 -2.10 -0.36 -17.29
CA ASN A 29 -3.17 -0.86 -16.43
C ASN A 29 -2.70 -1.19 -15.00
N PHE A 30 -1.74 -0.43 -14.49
CA PHE A 30 -1.24 -0.59 -13.13
C PHE A 30 -1.57 0.66 -12.32
N VAL A 31 -2.09 0.47 -11.11
CA VAL A 31 -2.36 1.55 -10.17
C VAL A 31 -1.86 1.18 -8.77
N ILE A 32 -1.44 2.20 -8.03
CA ILE A 32 -1.13 2.07 -6.60
C ILE A 32 -2.18 2.85 -5.84
N VAL A 33 -2.75 2.23 -4.81
CA VAL A 33 -3.69 2.88 -3.91
C VAL A 33 -3.07 2.88 -2.51
N GLY A 34 -2.80 4.07 -1.98
CA GLY A 34 -2.22 4.24 -0.65
C GLY A 34 -3.29 4.52 0.40
N PHE A 35 -3.24 3.78 1.50
CA PHE A 35 -4.10 4.01 2.66
C PHE A 35 -3.24 4.42 3.86
N PRO A 36 -3.24 5.70 4.25
CA PRO A 36 -2.57 6.09 5.48
C PRO A 36 -3.18 5.38 6.68
N ALA A 37 -2.34 4.92 7.59
CA ALA A 37 -2.81 4.22 8.79
C ALA A 37 -1.92 4.53 9.99
N ASN A 38 -2.52 4.79 11.14
CA ASN A 38 -1.81 5.14 12.37
C ASN A 38 -1.63 3.95 13.32
N ASN A 39 -1.87 2.73 12.84
CA ASN A 39 -1.85 1.52 13.67
C ASN A 39 -0.47 1.14 14.22
N PHE A 40 0.60 1.52 13.52
CA PHE A 40 1.94 1.03 13.84
C PHE A 40 2.80 2.16 14.43
N GLY A 41 2.95 2.13 15.75
CA GLY A 41 3.78 3.10 16.45
C GLY A 41 3.25 4.53 16.43
N GLY A 42 2.00 4.74 16.01
CA GLY A 42 1.45 6.10 15.89
C GLY A 42 2.20 6.96 14.89
N GLN A 43 2.73 6.37 13.84
CA GLN A 43 3.60 7.04 12.88
C GLN A 43 2.86 7.77 11.73
N GLU A 44 1.53 7.86 11.83
CA GLU A 44 0.71 8.64 10.89
C GLU A 44 -0.32 9.47 11.66
N PRO A 45 0.12 10.42 12.51
CA PRO A 45 -0.80 11.17 13.38
C PRO A 45 -1.52 12.32 12.68
N GLY A 46 -1.09 12.73 11.49
CA GLY A 46 -1.63 13.88 10.79
C GLY A 46 -3.05 13.68 10.24
N SER A 47 -3.66 14.78 9.84
CA SER A 47 -4.93 14.75 9.12
C SER A 47 -4.73 14.28 7.68
N ASP A 48 -5.81 13.91 7.00
CA ASP A 48 -5.74 13.54 5.58
C ASP A 48 -5.12 14.64 4.74
N GLU A 49 -5.42 15.90 5.02
CA GLU A 49 -4.86 17.05 4.31
C GLU A 49 -3.36 17.21 4.55
N GLN A 50 -2.92 17.03 5.80
CA GLN A 50 -1.51 17.11 6.16
C GLN A 50 -0.71 15.97 5.50
N ILE A 51 -1.29 14.77 5.45
CA ILE A 51 -0.67 13.61 4.82
C ILE A 51 -0.53 13.84 3.32
N ALA A 52 -1.57 14.34 2.66
CA ALA A 52 -1.54 14.63 1.23
C ALA A 52 -0.45 15.67 0.89
N SER A 53 -0.35 16.74 1.69
CA SER A 53 0.67 17.76 1.53
C SER A 53 2.08 17.18 1.72
N PHE A 54 2.26 16.35 2.75
CA PHE A 54 3.53 15.70 3.03
C PHE A 54 3.99 14.84 1.84
N CYS A 55 3.10 14.02 1.31
CA CYS A 55 3.40 13.14 0.19
C CYS A 55 3.77 13.92 -1.06
N LYS A 56 3.02 14.97 -1.36
CA LYS A 56 3.26 15.81 -2.53
C LYS A 56 4.57 16.57 -2.42
N GLU A 57 4.81 17.23 -1.29
CA GLU A 57 5.96 18.11 -1.10
C GLU A 57 7.28 17.35 -0.96
N ASN A 58 7.27 16.19 -0.31
CA ASN A 58 8.48 15.44 -0.03
C ASN A 58 8.80 14.35 -1.05
N TYR A 59 7.79 13.79 -1.71
CA TYR A 59 7.98 12.66 -2.61
C TYR A 59 7.29 12.79 -3.97
N GLY A 60 6.59 13.89 -4.20
CA GLY A 60 5.91 14.12 -5.48
C GLY A 60 4.88 13.05 -5.82
N VAL A 61 4.21 12.50 -4.81
CA VAL A 61 3.25 11.41 -5.00
C VAL A 61 2.08 11.85 -5.86
N THR A 62 1.81 11.08 -6.92
CA THR A 62 0.67 11.29 -7.83
C THR A 62 -0.28 10.10 -7.90
N PHE A 63 0.09 8.95 -7.34
CA PHE A 63 -0.86 7.84 -7.24
C PHE A 63 -1.95 8.14 -6.20
N PRO A 64 -3.14 7.52 -6.31
CA PRO A 64 -4.24 7.78 -5.38
C PRO A 64 -3.88 7.52 -3.91
N MET A 65 -4.06 8.53 -3.07
CA MET A 65 -3.96 8.41 -1.63
C MET A 65 -5.37 8.55 -1.06
N MET A 66 -5.83 7.54 -0.35
CA MET A 66 -7.15 7.51 0.26
C MET A 66 -7.13 8.16 1.65
N SER A 67 -8.30 8.29 2.26
CA SER A 67 -8.42 8.75 3.64
C SER A 67 -7.77 7.77 4.59
N LYS A 68 -7.28 8.28 5.73
CA LYS A 68 -6.67 7.45 6.77
C LYS A 68 -7.70 6.46 7.33
N ILE A 69 -7.28 5.20 7.43
CA ILE A 69 -8.13 4.11 7.95
C ILE A 69 -7.34 3.28 8.96
N SER A 70 -8.05 2.39 9.67
CA SER A 70 -7.41 1.34 10.45
C SER A 70 -7.22 0.10 9.57
N VAL A 71 -6.03 -0.51 9.65
CA VAL A 71 -5.69 -1.71 8.88
C VAL A 71 -5.47 -2.93 9.77
N LYS A 72 -5.71 -2.79 11.08
CA LYS A 72 -5.51 -3.86 12.06
C LYS A 72 -6.40 -3.62 13.28
N GLY A 73 -6.78 -4.69 13.98
CA GLY A 73 -7.56 -4.60 15.20
C GLY A 73 -9.06 -4.55 14.98
N GLY A 74 -9.79 -4.21 16.05
CA GLY A 74 -11.26 -4.31 16.05
C GLY A 74 -11.98 -3.32 15.14
N ASP A 75 -11.34 -2.23 14.76
CA ASP A 75 -11.89 -1.20 13.88
C ASP A 75 -11.32 -1.26 12.46
N MET A 76 -10.71 -2.38 12.08
CA MET A 76 -10.14 -2.58 10.76
C MET A 76 -11.15 -2.31 9.65
N HIS A 77 -10.73 -1.53 8.63
CA HIS A 77 -11.57 -1.20 7.49
C HIS A 77 -11.88 -2.43 6.64
N GLU A 78 -13.06 -2.43 6.01
CA GLU A 78 -13.54 -3.56 5.18
C GLU A 78 -12.57 -3.97 4.09
N VAL A 79 -11.88 -3.03 3.45
CA VAL A 79 -10.88 -3.33 2.43
C VAL A 79 -9.80 -4.26 3.00
N TYR A 80 -9.36 -4.00 4.21
CA TYR A 80 -8.33 -4.83 4.85
C TYR A 80 -8.88 -6.14 5.42
N HIS A 81 -10.17 -6.24 5.71
CA HIS A 81 -10.79 -7.54 5.98
C HIS A 81 -10.70 -8.42 4.74
N PHE A 82 -10.97 -7.88 3.57
CA PHE A 82 -10.81 -8.62 2.32
C PHE A 82 -9.34 -9.04 2.11
N LEU A 83 -8.40 -8.11 2.24
CA LEU A 83 -7.00 -8.37 1.97
C LEU A 83 -6.36 -9.39 2.92
N THR A 84 -6.84 -9.47 4.17
CA THR A 84 -6.22 -10.26 5.22
C THR A 84 -6.94 -11.58 5.53
N GLU A 85 -8.17 -11.77 5.06
CA GLU A 85 -8.97 -12.96 5.38
C GLU A 85 -9.16 -13.86 4.16
N LYS A 86 -8.59 -15.06 4.22
CA LYS A 86 -8.69 -16.05 3.14
C LYS A 86 -10.13 -16.34 2.75
N GLN A 87 -11.04 -16.34 3.73
CA GLN A 87 -12.45 -16.56 3.51
C GLN A 87 -13.06 -15.56 2.53
N LYS A 88 -12.46 -14.35 2.45
CA LYS A 88 -12.91 -13.28 1.56
C LYS A 88 -12.06 -13.17 0.29
N ASN A 89 -10.75 -13.33 0.39
CA ASN A 89 -9.85 -13.13 -0.75
C ASN A 89 -9.52 -14.42 -1.52
N GLY A 90 -9.78 -15.58 -0.94
CA GLY A 90 -9.55 -16.86 -1.60
C GLY A 90 -8.09 -17.30 -1.68
N LEU A 91 -7.13 -16.48 -1.25
CA LEU A 91 -5.71 -16.79 -1.35
C LEU A 91 -5.10 -17.25 -0.02
N GLN A 92 -5.12 -16.38 0.98
CA GLN A 92 -4.48 -16.65 2.27
C GLN A 92 -4.96 -15.71 3.37
N ASP A 93 -4.81 -16.17 4.61
CA ASP A 93 -4.92 -15.29 5.78
C ASP A 93 -3.59 -14.58 5.96
N SER A 94 -3.63 -13.32 6.40
CA SER A 94 -2.44 -12.56 6.74
C SER A 94 -2.78 -11.48 7.75
N GLU A 95 -1.76 -10.87 8.33
CA GLU A 95 -1.90 -9.64 9.11
C GLU A 95 -1.01 -8.58 8.49
N VAL A 96 -1.41 -7.33 8.60
CA VAL A 96 -0.52 -6.23 8.26
C VAL A 96 0.53 -6.15 9.37
N ALA A 97 1.77 -6.46 9.03
CA ALA A 97 2.87 -6.58 10.00
C ALA A 97 3.44 -5.23 10.42
N TRP A 98 3.44 -4.26 9.51
CA TRP A 98 3.95 -2.91 9.74
C TRP A 98 3.54 -1.99 8.60
N ASN A 99 3.95 -0.72 8.68
CA ASN A 99 3.75 0.24 7.60
C ASN A 99 4.41 -0.25 6.30
N PHE A 100 3.83 0.09 5.17
CA PHE A 100 4.32 -0.23 3.82
C PHE A 100 4.29 -1.72 3.46
N GLN A 101 3.36 -2.47 4.02
CA GLN A 101 3.04 -3.81 3.53
C GLN A 101 2.19 -3.68 2.26
N LYS A 102 2.51 -4.46 1.24
CA LYS A 102 1.84 -4.36 -0.06
C LYS A 102 0.98 -5.59 -0.32
N TYR A 103 -0.14 -5.34 -0.99
CA TYR A 103 -1.05 -6.39 -1.46
C TYR A 103 -1.22 -6.19 -2.95
N LEU A 104 -0.97 -7.24 -3.74
CA LEU A 104 -1.10 -7.19 -5.19
C LEU A 104 -2.40 -7.86 -5.62
N LEU A 105 -3.21 -7.13 -6.39
CA LEU A 105 -4.47 -7.62 -6.94
C LEU A 105 -4.41 -7.56 -8.47
N ASP A 106 -5.05 -8.54 -9.12
CA ASP A 106 -5.12 -8.55 -10.58
C ASP A 106 -6.24 -7.64 -11.10
N GLU A 107 -6.44 -7.62 -12.39
CA GLU A 107 -7.45 -6.77 -13.04
C GLU A 107 -8.89 -7.14 -12.65
N GLN A 108 -9.12 -8.36 -12.17
CA GLN A 108 -10.42 -8.82 -11.71
C GLN A 108 -10.64 -8.52 -10.22
N GLY A 109 -9.66 -7.90 -9.55
CA GLY A 109 -9.73 -7.60 -8.13
C GLY A 109 -9.41 -8.79 -7.24
N GLU A 110 -8.81 -9.83 -7.77
CA GLU A 110 -8.41 -10.99 -6.98
C GLU A 110 -7.02 -10.79 -6.37
N LEU A 111 -6.86 -11.19 -5.11
CA LEU A 111 -5.57 -11.08 -4.42
C LEU A 111 -4.60 -12.12 -4.99
N VAL A 112 -3.42 -11.65 -5.40
CA VAL A 112 -2.40 -12.47 -6.04
C VAL A 112 -1.20 -12.71 -5.12
N MET A 113 -0.80 -11.70 -4.34
CA MET A 113 0.41 -11.77 -3.54
C MET A 113 0.36 -10.82 -2.36
N VAL A 114 0.90 -11.24 -1.23
CA VAL A 114 1.14 -10.40 -0.05
C VAL A 114 2.64 -10.16 0.04
N VAL A 115 3.05 -8.90 0.10
CA VAL A 115 4.47 -8.52 0.07
C VAL A 115 4.85 -7.85 1.41
N PRO A 116 5.88 -8.36 2.09
CA PRO A 116 6.29 -7.82 3.39
C PRO A 116 6.67 -6.33 3.35
N PRO A 117 6.56 -5.63 4.48
CA PRO A 117 6.85 -4.19 4.54
C PRO A 117 8.23 -3.79 4.03
N LYS A 118 9.27 -4.55 4.39
CA LYS A 118 10.66 -4.21 4.05
C LYS A 118 11.02 -4.49 2.59
N THR A 119 10.21 -5.26 1.88
CA THR A 119 10.44 -5.50 0.45
C THR A 119 10.13 -4.23 -0.32
N LEU A 120 11.10 -3.74 -1.08
CA LEU A 120 10.92 -2.51 -1.84
C LEU A 120 9.86 -2.70 -2.93
N PRO A 121 9.07 -1.66 -3.22
CA PRO A 121 8.07 -1.73 -4.30
C PRO A 121 8.65 -2.11 -5.66
N THR A 122 9.92 -1.78 -5.87
CA THR A 122 10.63 -2.06 -7.12
C THR A 122 11.34 -3.41 -7.12
N ASP A 123 11.03 -4.27 -6.16
CA ASP A 123 11.60 -5.62 -6.10
C ASP A 123 11.28 -6.39 -7.39
N PRO A 124 12.24 -7.22 -7.89
CA PRO A 124 12.00 -8.00 -9.12
C PRO A 124 10.72 -8.82 -9.12
N SER A 125 10.33 -9.38 -7.98
CA SER A 125 9.08 -10.17 -7.89
C SER A 125 7.84 -9.34 -8.25
N ILE A 126 7.84 -8.06 -7.88
CA ILE A 126 6.72 -7.16 -8.17
C ILE A 126 6.79 -6.68 -9.62
N VAL A 127 7.97 -6.26 -10.04
CA VAL A 127 8.20 -5.77 -11.42
C VAL A 127 7.87 -6.87 -12.44
N ASP A 128 8.36 -8.09 -12.22
CA ASP A 128 8.09 -9.22 -13.12
C ASP A 128 6.59 -9.52 -13.20
N TRP A 129 5.89 -9.47 -12.06
CA TRP A 129 4.45 -9.68 -12.02
C TRP A 129 3.70 -8.63 -12.86
N ILE A 130 4.08 -7.36 -12.74
CA ILE A 130 3.47 -6.28 -13.53
C ILE A 130 3.74 -6.49 -15.02
N GLU A 131 4.96 -6.81 -15.38
CA GLU A 131 5.37 -6.94 -16.78
C GLU A 131 4.82 -8.17 -17.49
N THR A 132 4.44 -9.21 -16.73
CA THR A 132 3.89 -10.45 -17.29
C THR A 132 2.37 -10.50 -17.32
N ASN A 133 1.70 -9.45 -16.83
CA ASN A 133 0.22 -9.39 -16.82
C ASN A 133 -0.37 -8.40 -17.81
#